data_a75291ba9829e26c98172f737283a79b
#
_entry.id   a75291ba9829e26c98172f737283a79b
#
_cell.length_a   1.000
_cell.length_b   1.000
_cell.length_c   1.000
_cell.angle_alpha   90.00
_cell.angle_beta   90.00
_cell.angle_gamma   90.00
#
_symmetry.space_group_name_H-M   'P 1'
#
loop_
_entity.id
_entity.type
_entity.pdbx_description
1 polymer ?
#
loop_
_entity_poly.entity_id
_entity_poly.type
_entity_poly.pdbx_seq_one_letter_code
_entity_poly.pdbx_strand_id
1 'polypeptide(L)'
;MMIAKPRTVARALSGLLILMCLEVSFAQDADETVSAGRALFTANLCWQCHGYEGQGGAAVRIAPTLYPFEAFARFVRHTNLMPAYSPNVLSDEKLRQIYEYVRSVPEPPPLEDIPALSGD
;
A
#
# COMPACT_ATOMS: atom_id res chain seq x y z
N MET A 1 46.60 29.70 -17.44
CA MET A 1 46.03 28.40 -17.19
C MET A 1 45.67 28.34 -15.70
N MET A 2 44.35 28.60 -15.38
CA MET A 2 43.87 28.68 -14.00
C MET A 2 43.45 27.27 -13.53
N ILE A 3 44.19 26.72 -12.56
CA ILE A 3 43.83 25.46 -11.92
C ILE A 3 42.74 25.70 -10.92
N ALA A 4 41.55 25.23 -11.19
CA ALA A 4 40.39 25.34 -10.31
C ALA A 4 40.66 24.61 -8.99
N LYS A 5 40.40 25.27 -7.84
CA LYS A 5 40.65 24.75 -6.49
C LYS A 5 39.79 23.52 -6.20
N PRO A 6 40.38 22.41 -5.71
CA PRO A 6 39.69 21.14 -5.47
C PRO A 6 38.60 21.18 -4.37
N ARG A 7 38.45 22.28 -3.65
CA ARG A 7 37.48 22.46 -2.55
C ARG A 7 36.02 22.61 -2.98
N THR A 8 35.76 23.10 -4.21
CA THR A 8 34.39 23.31 -4.72
C THR A 8 33.75 22.02 -5.22
N VAL A 9 34.53 21.10 -5.78
CA VAL A 9 34.05 19.83 -6.31
C VAL A 9 33.65 18.86 -5.16
N ALA A 10 34.43 18.84 -4.06
CA ALA A 10 34.14 18.02 -2.89
C ALA A 10 32.82 18.40 -2.19
N ARG A 11 32.47 19.69 -2.16
CA ARG A 11 31.22 20.17 -1.57
C ARG A 11 30.00 19.85 -2.42
N ALA A 12 30.11 19.85 -3.74
CA ALA A 12 29.01 19.48 -4.65
C ALA A 12 28.71 17.98 -4.60
N LEU A 13 29.74 17.14 -4.49
CA LEU A 13 29.59 15.68 -4.35
C LEU A 13 28.94 15.27 -3.02
N SER A 14 29.30 15.94 -1.91
CA SER A 14 28.67 15.69 -0.61
C SER A 14 27.16 16.04 -0.60
N GLY A 15 26.76 17.13 -1.24
CA GLY A 15 25.34 17.53 -1.33
C GLY A 15 24.52 16.55 -2.16
N LEU A 16 25.07 16.01 -3.23
CA LEU A 16 24.39 15.05 -4.09
C LEU A 16 24.19 13.68 -3.40
N LEU A 17 25.19 13.22 -2.61
CA LEU A 17 25.08 11.97 -1.86
C LEU A 17 23.99 12.04 -0.76
N ILE A 18 23.87 13.18 -0.06
CA ILE A 18 22.86 13.37 0.98
C ILE A 18 21.44 13.37 0.37
N LEU A 19 21.27 13.96 -0.81
CA LEU A 19 19.97 13.98 -1.49
C LEU A 19 19.53 12.57 -1.93
N MET A 20 20.44 11.74 -2.43
CA MET A 20 20.14 10.34 -2.79
C MET A 20 19.80 9.46 -1.57
N CYS A 21 20.37 9.71 -0.40
CA CYS A 21 20.07 8.94 0.80
C CYS A 21 18.66 9.20 1.36
N LEU A 22 18.12 10.40 1.15
CA LEU A 22 16.77 10.75 1.60
C LEU A 22 15.67 10.00 0.82
N GLU A 23 15.83 9.84 -0.48
CA GLU A 23 14.82 9.17 -1.32
C GLU A 23 14.71 7.67 -1.02
N VAL A 24 15.82 7.01 -0.69
CA VAL A 24 15.82 5.58 -0.33
C VAL A 24 15.05 5.32 0.98
N SER A 25 15.12 6.22 1.95
CA SER A 25 14.43 6.03 3.23
C SER A 25 12.91 6.06 3.10
N PHE A 26 12.35 6.97 2.31
CA PHE A 26 10.90 7.05 2.09
C PHE A 26 10.32 5.84 1.36
N ALA A 27 11.07 5.25 0.44
CA ALA A 27 10.62 4.05 -0.29
C ALA A 27 10.60 2.82 0.63
N GLN A 28 11.55 2.69 1.54
CA GLN A 28 11.61 1.59 2.51
C GLN A 28 10.45 1.66 3.52
N ASP A 29 10.13 2.84 4.04
CA ASP A 29 9.04 3.04 4.98
C ASP A 29 7.67 2.70 4.36
N ALA A 30 7.48 3.01 3.07
CA ALA A 30 6.25 2.70 2.35
C ALA A 30 6.08 1.17 2.14
N ASP A 31 7.14 0.47 1.77
CA ASP A 31 7.12 -0.98 1.56
C ASP A 31 6.89 -1.73 2.88
N GLU A 32 7.50 -1.28 3.97
CA GLU A 32 7.27 -1.82 5.31
C GLU A 32 5.82 -1.65 5.75
N THR A 33 5.22 -0.48 5.51
CA THR A 33 3.81 -0.19 5.83
C THR A 33 2.86 -1.10 5.06
N VAL A 34 3.10 -1.31 3.76
CA VAL A 34 2.30 -2.20 2.91
C VAL A 34 2.44 -3.66 3.37
N SER A 35 3.65 -4.10 3.68
CA SER A 35 3.93 -5.45 4.19
C SER A 35 3.24 -5.70 5.53
N ALA A 36 3.32 -4.75 6.47
CA ALA A 36 2.61 -4.81 7.74
C ALA A 36 1.08 -4.83 7.54
N GLY A 37 0.57 -4.03 6.61
CA GLY A 37 -0.84 -4.01 6.23
C GLY A 37 -1.33 -5.36 5.71
N ARG A 38 -0.55 -6.02 4.87
CA ARG A 38 -0.85 -7.38 4.37
C ARG A 38 -0.91 -8.40 5.51
N ALA A 39 0.05 -8.36 6.43
CA ALA A 39 0.06 -9.22 7.60
C ALA A 39 -1.18 -9.01 8.48
N LEU A 40 -1.57 -7.75 8.71
CA LEU A 40 -2.77 -7.40 9.47
C LEU A 40 -4.06 -7.81 8.75
N PHE A 41 -4.15 -7.65 7.44
CA PHE A 41 -5.27 -8.10 6.60
C PHE A 41 -5.49 -9.61 6.76
N THR A 42 -4.41 -10.36 6.77
CA THR A 42 -4.42 -11.81 6.97
C THR A 42 -4.81 -12.18 8.40
N ALA A 43 -4.19 -11.54 9.39
CA ALA A 43 -4.41 -11.83 10.82
C ALA A 43 -5.85 -11.50 11.28
N ASN A 44 -6.47 -10.48 10.68
CA ASN A 44 -7.86 -10.11 10.95
C ASN A 44 -8.87 -10.84 10.05
N LEU A 45 -8.45 -11.86 9.31
CA LEU A 45 -9.27 -12.73 8.50
C LEU A 45 -10.06 -12.05 7.37
N CYS A 46 -9.67 -10.86 6.96
CA CYS A 46 -10.30 -10.11 5.86
C CYS A 46 -10.32 -10.93 4.56
N TRP A 47 -9.25 -11.70 4.34
CA TRP A 47 -9.06 -12.55 3.17
C TRP A 47 -10.12 -13.64 3.00
N GLN A 48 -10.73 -14.11 4.08
CA GLN A 48 -11.73 -15.20 4.01
C GLN A 48 -12.95 -14.82 3.17
N CYS A 49 -13.31 -13.54 3.18
CA CYS A 49 -14.42 -13.02 2.40
C CYS A 49 -13.95 -12.25 1.16
N HIS A 50 -12.87 -11.47 1.29
CA HIS A 50 -12.42 -10.55 0.25
C HIS A 50 -11.32 -11.10 -0.67
N GLY A 51 -10.85 -12.34 -0.44
CA GLY A 51 -9.71 -12.93 -1.15
C GLY A 51 -8.36 -12.47 -0.61
N TYR A 52 -7.29 -13.22 -0.89
CA TYR A 52 -5.96 -12.99 -0.30
C TYR A 52 -5.36 -11.61 -0.60
N GLU A 53 -5.76 -11.00 -1.69
CA GLU A 53 -5.32 -9.68 -2.14
C GLU A 53 -6.47 -8.67 -2.18
N GLY A 54 -7.60 -8.98 -1.58
CA GLY A 54 -8.78 -8.13 -1.64
C GLY A 54 -9.47 -8.12 -3.00
N GLN A 55 -9.13 -9.08 -3.86
CA GLN A 55 -9.65 -9.22 -5.23
C GLN A 55 -11.12 -9.65 -5.30
N GLY A 56 -11.73 -9.99 -4.18
CA GLY A 56 -13.07 -10.53 -4.10
C GLY A 56 -13.08 -12.03 -3.84
N GLY A 57 -14.25 -12.54 -3.48
CA GLY A 57 -14.48 -13.93 -3.14
C GLY A 57 -15.93 -14.12 -2.71
N ALA A 58 -16.16 -14.55 -1.47
CA ALA A 58 -17.50 -14.59 -0.87
C ALA A 58 -18.11 -13.20 -0.70
N ALA A 59 -17.28 -12.15 -0.61
CA ALA A 59 -17.68 -10.75 -0.59
C ALA A 59 -17.09 -9.98 -1.77
N VAL A 60 -17.51 -8.72 -1.90
CA VAL A 60 -17.08 -7.83 -2.98
C VAL A 60 -15.55 -7.62 -2.97
N ARG A 61 -15.00 -7.35 -4.15
CA ARG A 61 -13.65 -6.84 -4.33
C ARG A 61 -13.49 -5.50 -3.61
N ILE A 62 -12.39 -5.34 -2.89
CA ILE A 62 -12.04 -4.11 -2.16
C ILE A 62 -10.68 -3.54 -2.56
N ALA A 63 -9.88 -4.27 -3.33
CA ALA A 63 -8.55 -3.88 -3.79
C ALA A 63 -8.46 -3.79 -5.33
N PRO A 64 -7.82 -2.74 -5.86
CA PRO A 64 -7.43 -1.54 -5.14
C PRO A 64 -8.64 -0.72 -4.67
N THR A 65 -8.55 -0.07 -3.52
CA THR A 65 -9.60 0.82 -3.06
C THR A 65 -9.44 2.22 -3.62
N LEU A 66 -10.52 2.79 -4.13
CA LEU A 66 -10.60 4.18 -4.58
C LEU A 66 -11.17 5.12 -3.50
N TYR A 67 -11.64 4.56 -2.40
CA TYR A 67 -12.20 5.35 -1.30
C TYR A 67 -11.08 6.04 -0.49
N PRO A 68 -11.29 7.27 -0.01
CA PRO A 68 -10.39 7.89 0.95
C PRO A 68 -10.44 7.12 2.28
N PHE A 69 -9.36 7.22 3.07
CA PHE A 69 -9.23 6.48 4.32
C PHE A 69 -10.42 6.63 5.27
N GLU A 70 -10.95 7.83 5.40
CA GLU A 70 -12.08 8.14 6.30
C GLU A 70 -13.36 7.37 5.92
N ALA A 71 -13.63 7.21 4.63
CA ALA A 71 -14.75 6.43 4.14
C ALA A 71 -14.51 4.92 4.35
N PHE A 72 -13.32 4.45 4.06
CA PHE A 72 -12.90 3.08 4.30
C PHE A 72 -12.99 2.73 5.79
N ALA A 73 -12.45 3.56 6.67
CA ALA A 73 -12.49 3.36 8.11
C ALA A 73 -13.92 3.37 8.65
N ARG A 74 -14.76 4.29 8.20
CA ARG A 74 -16.18 4.35 8.59
C ARG A 74 -16.90 3.06 8.23
N PHE A 75 -16.66 2.52 7.04
CA PHE A 75 -17.27 1.27 6.61
C PHE A 75 -16.82 0.09 7.50
N VAL A 76 -15.52 -0.04 7.78
CA VAL A 76 -14.98 -1.11 8.63
C VAL A 76 -15.49 -1.01 10.08
N ARG A 77 -15.75 0.21 10.56
CA ARG A 77 -16.21 0.47 11.94
C ARG A 77 -17.73 0.29 12.15
N HIS A 78 -18.53 0.63 11.14
CA HIS A 78 -19.97 0.86 11.33
C HIS A 78 -20.86 0.13 10.33
N THR A 79 -20.34 -0.89 9.66
CA THR A 79 -21.11 -1.69 8.72
C THR A 79 -21.99 -2.73 9.41
N ASN A 80 -23.08 -3.13 8.75
CA ASN A 80 -23.89 -4.32 9.06
C ASN A 80 -23.73 -5.42 8.00
N LEU A 81 -22.87 -5.21 7.01
CA LEU A 81 -22.64 -6.16 5.89
C LEU A 81 -21.49 -7.13 6.15
N MET A 82 -20.66 -6.83 7.12
CA MET A 82 -19.55 -7.67 7.58
C MET A 82 -19.35 -7.45 9.09
N PRO A 83 -18.53 -8.25 9.80
CA PRO A 83 -18.20 -7.97 11.19
C PRO A 83 -17.56 -6.58 11.33
N ALA A 84 -18.10 -5.75 12.23
CA ALA A 84 -17.54 -4.43 12.51
C ALA A 84 -16.36 -4.54 13.47
N TYR A 85 -15.24 -3.88 13.12
CA TYR A 85 -14.03 -3.88 13.93
C TYR A 85 -13.96 -2.63 14.79
N SER A 86 -14.09 -2.76 16.10
CA SER A 86 -13.92 -1.62 17.01
C SER A 86 -12.45 -1.18 17.09
N PRO A 87 -12.16 0.08 17.49
CA PRO A 87 -10.78 0.54 17.69
C PRO A 87 -9.97 -0.29 18.71
N ASN A 88 -10.65 -0.94 19.66
CA ASN A 88 -10.01 -1.81 20.65
C ASN A 88 -9.51 -3.13 20.03
N VAL A 89 -10.17 -3.61 18.97
CA VAL A 89 -9.79 -4.84 18.25
C VAL A 89 -8.77 -4.51 17.17
N LEU A 90 -9.02 -3.45 16.39
CA LEU A 90 -8.17 -3.00 15.30
C LEU A 90 -7.98 -1.50 15.42
N SER A 91 -6.83 -1.04 15.94
CA SER A 91 -6.55 0.39 16.12
C SER A 91 -6.58 1.14 14.77
N ASP A 92 -6.73 2.46 14.82
CA ASP A 92 -6.77 3.28 13.59
C ASP A 92 -5.43 3.24 12.85
N GLU A 93 -4.32 3.12 13.56
CA GLU A 93 -3.00 2.93 12.97
C GLU A 93 -2.91 1.62 12.17
N LYS A 94 -3.32 0.50 12.78
CA LYS A 94 -3.36 -0.80 12.10
C LYS A 94 -4.33 -0.81 10.92
N LEU A 95 -5.48 -0.17 11.08
CA LEU A 95 -6.44 -0.03 9.99
C LEU A 95 -5.89 0.79 8.83
N ARG A 96 -5.08 1.83 9.11
CA ARG A 96 -4.39 2.61 8.08
C ARG A 96 -3.36 1.77 7.33
N GLN A 97 -2.61 0.91 8.01
CA GLN A 97 -1.69 -0.01 7.34
C GLN A 97 -2.43 -0.99 6.41
N ILE A 98 -3.57 -1.55 6.85
CA ILE A 98 -4.42 -2.37 5.99
C ILE A 98 -4.91 -1.57 4.77
N TYR A 99 -5.30 -0.31 4.98
CA TYR A 99 -5.75 0.57 3.90
C TYR A 99 -4.64 0.82 2.86
N GLU A 100 -3.40 1.09 3.30
CA GLU A 100 -2.27 1.27 2.39
C GLU A 100 -1.96 -0.02 1.61
N TYR A 101 -2.06 -1.18 2.25
CA TYR A 101 -1.95 -2.46 1.55
C TYR A 101 -3.06 -2.62 0.49
N VAL A 102 -4.32 -2.42 0.85
CA VAL A 102 -5.45 -2.56 -0.08
C VAL A 102 -5.35 -1.58 -1.26
N ARG A 103 -4.81 -0.38 -1.03
CA ARG A 103 -4.52 0.59 -2.10
C ARG A 103 -3.38 0.18 -3.02
N SER A 104 -2.38 -0.48 -2.49
CA SER A 104 -1.17 -0.86 -3.24
C SER A 104 -1.37 -2.03 -4.19
N VAL A 105 -2.43 -2.81 -4.01
CA VAL A 105 -2.75 -3.93 -4.91
C VAL A 105 -3.06 -3.39 -6.30
N PRO A 106 -2.41 -3.91 -7.35
CA PRO A 106 -2.65 -3.43 -8.71
C PRO A 106 -4.05 -3.78 -9.21
N GLU A 107 -4.53 -3.02 -10.19
CA GLU A 107 -5.71 -3.41 -10.95
C GLU A 107 -5.49 -4.76 -11.64
N PRO A 108 -6.51 -5.61 -11.76
CA PRO A 108 -6.41 -6.83 -12.53
C PRO A 108 -6.15 -6.49 -14.01
N PRO A 109 -5.50 -7.39 -14.74
CA PRO A 109 -5.31 -7.21 -16.17
C PRO A 109 -6.65 -7.07 -16.88
N PRO A 110 -6.72 -6.33 -18.01
CA PRO A 110 -7.89 -6.28 -18.86
C PRO A 110 -8.30 -7.70 -19.35
N LEU A 111 -9.58 -7.89 -19.66
CA LEU A 111 -10.09 -9.21 -20.07
C LEU A 111 -9.38 -9.76 -21.31
N GLU A 112 -9.02 -8.88 -22.24
CA GLU A 112 -8.27 -9.21 -23.46
C GLU A 112 -6.87 -9.78 -23.20
N ASP A 113 -6.28 -9.46 -22.04
CA ASP A 113 -4.97 -9.94 -21.65
C ASP A 113 -5.02 -11.26 -20.84
N ILE A 114 -6.23 -11.82 -20.65
CA ILE A 114 -6.42 -13.11 -19.97
C ILE A 114 -6.73 -14.19 -21.00
N PRO A 115 -5.76 -15.06 -21.37
CA PRO A 115 -5.94 -16.03 -22.47
C PRO A 115 -7.13 -16.97 -22.27
N ALA A 116 -7.46 -17.32 -21.03
CA ALA A 116 -8.60 -18.19 -20.74
C ALA A 116 -9.97 -17.52 -20.95
N LEU A 117 -10.03 -16.19 -21.09
CA LEU A 117 -11.26 -15.40 -21.26
C LEU A 117 -11.32 -14.66 -22.59
N SER A 118 -10.22 -14.59 -23.34
CA SER A 118 -10.14 -13.89 -24.63
C SER A 118 -10.81 -14.63 -25.79
N GLY A 119 -11.18 -15.89 -25.60
CA GLY A 119 -12.00 -16.63 -26.55
C GLY A 119 -11.29 -17.09 -27.83
N ASP A 120 -9.93 -17.14 -27.82
CA ASP A 120 -9.12 -17.68 -28.93
C ASP A 120 -8.94 -19.20 -28.82
#